data_4c200679b8e1d08b7ca00563316a4b4a
#
_entry.id   4c200679b8e1d08b7ca00563316a4b4a
#
_cell.length_a   1.000
_cell.length_b   1.000
_cell.length_c   1.000
_cell.angle_alpha   90.00
_cell.angle_beta   90.00
_cell.angle_gamma   90.00
#
_symmetry.space_group_name_H-M   'P 1'
#
loop_
_entity.id
_entity.type
_entity.pdbx_description
1 polymer ?
#
loop_
_entity_poly.entity_id
_entity_poly.type
_entity_poly.pdbx_seq_one_letter_code
_entity_poly.pdbx_strand_id
1 'polypeptide(L)'
;GTMQWETSSPVPSTFIGALIISIVAGYLVKWMNQKIQLPDFLLAFKTTFLLPILSAIFVMLAMYYVITPFGGWINGGIRTVLTAAGEKGALMYAMGIAAATAIDLGGPINKAAGFVAFSFTTDHVLPVTARSIAIVIPPIGLGLATIIDRRLTGKRLFNAQLYPQGKTAMFLAFMGISEGAIPFALESPITAIPSYMVGAIVGSTAAVWLGAVQWFPESAIWAWPLVTNLGVYMAGIALGAVITALMVVFLRLMMFRKGKLLIDSL
;
A
#
# COMPACT_ATOMS: atom_id res chain seq x y z
N GLY A 1 -16.86 -11.95 27.53
CA GLY A 1 -17.74 -12.55 26.55
C GLY A 1 -17.88 -11.62 25.38
N THR A 2 -17.27 -11.95 24.25
CA THR A 2 -17.51 -11.26 22.98
C THR A 2 -18.90 -11.61 22.52
N MET A 3 -19.81 -10.64 22.46
CA MET A 3 -21.08 -10.81 21.75
C MET A 3 -20.75 -11.08 20.27
N GLN A 4 -20.82 -12.34 19.87
CA GLN A 4 -20.86 -12.70 18.45
C GLN A 4 -22.29 -12.41 17.99
N TRP A 5 -22.44 -11.30 17.28
CA TRP A 5 -23.63 -11.08 16.49
C TRP A 5 -23.54 -12.03 15.29
N GLU A 6 -24.31 -13.10 15.30
CA GLU A 6 -24.51 -13.95 14.13
C GLU A 6 -25.21 -13.12 13.07
N THR A 7 -24.44 -12.47 12.21
CA THR A 7 -24.96 -11.90 10.98
C THR A 7 -25.22 -13.03 9.99
N SER A 8 -26.28 -12.93 9.22
CA SER A 8 -26.66 -13.89 8.17
C SER A 8 -25.58 -14.08 7.08
N SER A 9 -24.52 -13.32 7.13
CA SER A 9 -23.34 -13.44 6.25
C SER A 9 -22.15 -13.95 7.07
N PRO A 10 -21.60 -15.13 6.72
CA PRO A 10 -20.47 -15.71 7.45
C PRO A 10 -19.13 -14.95 7.26
N VAL A 11 -19.12 -13.91 6.43
CA VAL A 11 -17.92 -13.12 6.12
C VAL A 11 -18.16 -11.67 6.55
N PRO A 12 -17.42 -11.16 7.55
CA PRO A 12 -17.57 -9.79 8.00
C PRO A 12 -17.10 -8.79 6.91
N SER A 13 -17.80 -7.66 6.84
CA SER A 13 -17.45 -6.56 5.91
C SER A 13 -16.40 -5.59 6.48
N THR A 14 -15.75 -5.98 7.54
CA THR A 14 -14.99 -5.18 8.50
C THR A 14 -14.38 -3.89 7.99
N PHE A 15 -13.35 -3.96 7.14
CA PHE A 15 -12.60 -2.78 6.70
C PHE A 15 -13.28 -2.04 5.54
N ILE A 16 -13.78 -2.77 4.54
CA ILE A 16 -14.49 -2.19 3.38
C ILE A 16 -15.77 -1.51 3.86
N GLY A 17 -16.51 -2.17 4.77
CA GLY A 17 -17.69 -1.60 5.38
C GLY A 17 -17.40 -0.32 6.16
N ALA A 18 -16.33 -0.29 6.97
CA ALA A 18 -15.93 0.89 7.72
C ALA A 18 -15.56 2.06 6.80
N LEU A 19 -14.89 1.80 5.69
CA LEU A 19 -14.54 2.82 4.69
C LEU A 19 -15.79 3.42 4.04
N ILE A 20 -16.70 2.59 3.57
CA ILE A 20 -17.92 3.04 2.90
C ILE A 20 -18.78 3.85 3.87
N ILE A 21 -18.99 3.34 5.09
CA ILE A 21 -19.84 4.03 6.05
C ILE A 21 -19.25 5.35 6.54
N SER A 22 -17.93 5.49 6.65
CA SER A 22 -17.30 6.75 7.03
C SER A 22 -17.54 7.85 6.01
N ILE A 23 -17.49 7.51 4.70
CA ILE A 23 -17.82 8.44 3.62
C ILE A 23 -19.29 8.82 3.67
N VAL A 24 -20.17 7.82 3.78
CA VAL A 24 -21.61 8.03 3.86
C VAL A 24 -22.00 8.88 5.07
N ALA A 25 -21.41 8.60 6.24
CA ALA A 25 -21.64 9.38 7.45
C ALA A 25 -21.20 10.85 7.30
N GLY A 26 -20.04 11.09 6.68
CA GLY A 26 -19.58 12.46 6.42
C GLY A 26 -20.54 13.26 5.54
N TYR A 27 -21.01 12.69 4.43
CA TYR A 27 -22.00 13.32 3.57
C TYR A 27 -23.36 13.49 4.27
N LEU A 28 -23.80 12.52 5.05
CA LEU A 28 -25.03 12.58 5.81
C LEU A 28 -25.01 13.73 6.81
N VAL A 29 -23.97 13.83 7.63
CA VAL A 29 -23.82 14.90 8.63
C VAL A 29 -23.80 16.27 7.96
N LYS A 30 -23.07 16.42 6.85
CA LYS A 30 -23.05 17.64 6.05
C LYS A 30 -24.44 18.02 5.55
N TRP A 31 -25.18 17.06 4.98
CA TRP A 31 -26.55 17.25 4.49
C TRP A 31 -27.51 17.65 5.63
N MET A 32 -27.48 16.90 6.75
CA MET A 32 -28.30 17.20 7.93
C MET A 32 -27.98 18.58 8.49
N ASN A 33 -26.71 18.96 8.58
CA ASN A 33 -26.31 20.28 9.09
C ASN A 33 -26.85 21.42 8.23
N GLN A 34 -26.94 21.23 6.92
CA GLN A 34 -27.50 22.23 6.00
C GLN A 34 -29.05 22.28 6.04
N LYS A 35 -29.70 21.13 6.24
CA LYS A 35 -31.17 21.07 6.19
C LYS A 35 -31.85 21.36 7.52
N ILE A 36 -31.22 20.99 8.63
CA ILE A 36 -31.78 21.25 9.96
C ILE A 36 -31.37 22.68 10.37
N GLN A 37 -32.30 23.59 10.25
CA GLN A 37 -32.13 24.98 10.68
C GLN A 37 -32.81 25.15 12.05
N LEU A 38 -32.03 25.60 13.03
CA LEU A 38 -32.50 25.90 14.39
C LEU A 38 -32.14 27.34 14.74
N PRO A 39 -32.88 27.98 15.66
CA PRO A 39 -32.53 29.30 16.20
C PRO A 39 -31.13 29.29 16.84
N ASP A 40 -30.45 30.45 16.87
CA ASP A 40 -29.07 30.59 17.31
C ASP A 40 -28.81 30.03 18.71
N PHE A 41 -29.73 30.17 19.63
CA PHE A 41 -29.58 29.64 21.00
C PHE A 41 -29.56 28.10 21.07
N LEU A 42 -30.03 27.39 19.99
CA LEU A 42 -29.99 25.92 19.90
C LEU A 42 -28.86 25.38 19.05
N LEU A 43 -27.97 26.21 18.51
CA LEU A 43 -26.87 25.76 17.65
C LEU A 43 -25.92 24.80 18.36
N ALA A 44 -25.58 25.07 19.62
CA ALA A 44 -24.78 24.17 20.43
C ALA A 44 -25.47 22.81 20.65
N PHE A 45 -26.78 22.79 20.92
CA PHE A 45 -27.56 21.56 21.01
C PHE A 45 -27.57 20.79 19.69
N LYS A 46 -27.75 21.47 18.55
CA LYS A 46 -27.72 20.88 17.22
C LYS A 46 -26.40 20.13 16.97
N THR A 47 -25.27 20.82 17.20
CA THR A 47 -23.96 20.26 16.85
C THR A 47 -23.46 19.21 17.83
N THR A 48 -23.77 19.35 19.12
CA THR A 48 -23.26 18.47 20.17
C THR A 48 -24.13 17.24 20.42
N PHE A 49 -25.46 17.35 20.22
CA PHE A 49 -26.39 16.27 20.50
C PHE A 49 -27.16 15.80 19.28
N LEU A 50 -27.86 16.69 18.59
CA LEU A 50 -28.82 16.32 17.57
C LEU A 50 -28.16 15.64 16.37
N LEU A 51 -27.12 16.24 15.79
CA LEU A 51 -26.42 15.69 14.63
C LEU A 51 -25.69 14.38 14.96
N PRO A 52 -24.92 14.27 16.07
CA PRO A 52 -24.28 13.01 16.44
C PRO A 52 -25.29 11.88 16.69
N ILE A 53 -26.39 12.12 17.40
CA ILE A 53 -27.38 11.09 17.70
C ILE A 53 -28.07 10.60 16.42
N LEU A 54 -28.56 11.52 15.58
CA LEU A 54 -29.24 11.15 14.35
C LEU A 54 -28.30 10.45 13.37
N SER A 55 -27.05 10.93 13.26
CA SER A 55 -26.06 10.27 12.41
C SER A 55 -25.68 8.88 12.92
N ALA A 56 -25.54 8.70 14.25
CA ALA A 56 -25.25 7.40 14.84
C ALA A 56 -26.36 6.38 14.58
N ILE A 57 -27.62 6.78 14.74
CA ILE A 57 -28.78 5.92 14.46
C ILE A 57 -28.77 5.52 12.97
N PHE A 58 -28.60 6.49 12.07
CA PHE A 58 -28.56 6.20 10.63
C PHE A 58 -27.40 5.28 10.27
N VAL A 59 -26.20 5.56 10.77
CA VAL A 59 -24.99 4.73 10.54
C VAL A 59 -25.23 3.31 11.04
N MET A 60 -25.79 3.14 12.24
CA MET A 60 -26.11 1.83 12.80
C MET A 60 -27.07 1.05 11.89
N LEU A 61 -28.16 1.68 11.45
CA LEU A 61 -29.12 1.05 10.55
C LEU A 61 -28.51 0.74 9.18
N ALA A 62 -27.75 1.68 8.61
CA ALA A 62 -27.09 1.48 7.33
C ALA A 62 -26.04 0.35 7.42
N MET A 63 -25.26 0.28 8.50
CA MET A 63 -24.33 -0.83 8.73
C MET A 63 -25.06 -2.16 8.79
N TYR A 64 -26.12 -2.26 9.57
CA TYR A 64 -26.83 -3.52 9.78
C TYR A 64 -27.54 -4.03 8.52
N TYR A 65 -28.30 -3.16 7.83
CA TYR A 65 -29.15 -3.59 6.72
C TYR A 65 -28.50 -3.55 5.34
N VAL A 66 -27.46 -2.72 5.15
CA VAL A 66 -26.90 -2.45 3.82
C VAL A 66 -25.41 -2.79 3.76
N ILE A 67 -24.59 -2.12 4.60
CA ILE A 67 -23.15 -2.16 4.45
C ILE A 67 -22.58 -3.54 4.80
N THR A 68 -23.01 -4.12 5.93
CA THR A 68 -22.51 -5.44 6.36
C THR A 68 -22.89 -6.55 5.40
N PRO A 69 -24.14 -6.69 4.93
CA PRO A 69 -24.49 -7.69 3.93
C PRO A 69 -23.74 -7.49 2.60
N PHE A 70 -23.67 -6.26 2.12
CA PHE A 70 -23.02 -5.94 0.85
C PHE A 70 -21.49 -6.18 0.91
N GLY A 71 -20.82 -5.69 1.96
CA GLY A 71 -19.40 -5.90 2.17
C GLY A 71 -19.07 -7.38 2.39
N GLY A 72 -19.91 -8.11 3.12
CA GLY A 72 -19.77 -9.55 3.30
C GLY A 72 -19.93 -10.33 1.99
N TRP A 73 -20.86 -9.91 1.11
CA TRP A 73 -21.01 -10.51 -0.22
C TRP A 73 -19.77 -10.28 -1.09
N ILE A 74 -19.21 -9.05 -1.12
CA ILE A 74 -17.98 -8.75 -1.85
C ILE A 74 -16.82 -9.59 -1.32
N ASN A 75 -16.57 -9.55 -0.01
CA ASN A 75 -15.50 -10.32 0.62
C ASN A 75 -15.65 -11.81 0.39
N GLY A 76 -16.87 -12.34 0.50
CA GLY A 76 -17.19 -13.73 0.22
C GLY A 76 -16.88 -14.12 -1.22
N GLY A 77 -17.26 -13.28 -2.19
CA GLY A 77 -16.96 -13.50 -3.61
C GLY A 77 -15.47 -13.54 -3.88
N ILE A 78 -14.72 -12.56 -3.37
CA ILE A 78 -13.27 -12.51 -3.53
C ILE A 78 -12.61 -13.74 -2.86
N ARG A 79 -13.03 -14.08 -1.64
CA ARG A 79 -12.52 -15.25 -0.93
C ARG A 79 -12.75 -16.54 -1.72
N THR A 80 -13.95 -16.72 -2.29
CA THR A 80 -14.27 -17.88 -3.11
C THR A 80 -13.36 -17.99 -4.34
N VAL A 81 -13.14 -16.89 -5.04
CA VAL A 81 -12.22 -16.86 -6.20
C VAL A 81 -10.79 -17.20 -5.79
N LEU A 82 -10.30 -16.61 -4.71
CA LEU A 82 -8.93 -16.85 -4.24
C LEU A 82 -8.73 -18.28 -3.74
N THR A 83 -9.71 -18.85 -3.00
CA THR A 83 -9.61 -20.24 -2.53
C THR A 83 -9.73 -21.24 -3.68
N ALA A 84 -10.58 -20.98 -4.67
CA ALA A 84 -10.68 -21.80 -5.87
C ALA A 84 -9.39 -21.79 -6.71
N ALA A 85 -8.68 -20.64 -6.74
CA ALA A 85 -7.39 -20.52 -7.42
C ALA A 85 -6.21 -21.10 -6.60
N GLY A 86 -6.40 -21.39 -5.33
CA GLY A 86 -5.39 -21.98 -4.44
C GLY A 86 -4.10 -21.16 -4.37
N GLU A 87 -2.94 -21.82 -4.39
CA GLU A 87 -1.62 -21.15 -4.35
C GLU A 87 -1.43 -20.15 -5.49
N LYS A 88 -1.95 -20.45 -6.69
CA LYS A 88 -1.89 -19.52 -7.84
C LYS A 88 -2.65 -18.23 -7.55
N GLY A 89 -3.78 -18.30 -6.88
CA GLY A 89 -4.56 -17.14 -6.47
C GLY A 89 -3.80 -16.23 -5.50
N ALA A 90 -3.12 -16.82 -4.51
CA ALA A 90 -2.30 -16.08 -3.57
C ALA A 90 -1.12 -15.38 -4.26
N LEU A 91 -0.46 -16.03 -5.24
CA LEU A 91 0.62 -15.42 -6.02
C LEU A 91 0.11 -14.30 -6.94
N MET A 92 -1.01 -14.50 -7.63
CA MET A 92 -1.63 -13.46 -8.46
C MET A 92 -2.02 -12.24 -7.61
N TYR A 93 -2.59 -12.47 -6.44
CA TYR A 93 -2.87 -11.40 -5.47
C TYR A 93 -1.58 -10.68 -5.06
N ALA A 94 -0.51 -11.42 -4.71
CA ALA A 94 0.76 -10.84 -4.31
C ALA A 94 1.36 -9.95 -5.42
N MET A 95 1.33 -10.41 -6.67
CA MET A 95 1.78 -9.63 -7.83
C MET A 95 0.96 -8.36 -8.01
N GLY A 96 -0.37 -8.45 -7.98
CA GLY A 96 -1.29 -7.33 -8.16
C GLY A 96 -1.16 -6.28 -7.05
N ILE A 97 -1.12 -6.71 -5.79
CA ILE A 97 -0.94 -5.81 -4.64
C ILE A 97 0.44 -5.16 -4.65
N ALA A 98 1.50 -5.90 -4.98
CA ALA A 98 2.84 -5.35 -5.08
C ALA A 98 2.94 -4.28 -6.19
N ALA A 99 2.37 -4.56 -7.37
CA ALA A 99 2.33 -3.60 -8.47
C ALA A 99 1.57 -2.32 -8.09
N ALA A 100 0.35 -2.46 -7.56
CA ALA A 100 -0.48 -1.33 -7.15
C ALA A 100 0.12 -0.55 -5.97
N THR A 101 0.86 -1.21 -5.07
CA THR A 101 1.54 -0.55 -3.97
C THR A 101 2.74 0.28 -4.46
N ALA A 102 3.49 -0.24 -5.43
CA ALA A 102 4.73 0.40 -5.87
C ALA A 102 4.50 1.55 -6.87
N ILE A 103 3.43 1.53 -7.68
CA ILE A 103 3.27 2.39 -8.86
C ILE A 103 3.38 3.89 -8.58
N ASP A 104 2.77 4.37 -7.50
CA ASP A 104 2.64 5.79 -7.17
C ASP A 104 3.25 6.20 -5.81
N LEU A 105 4.06 5.31 -5.20
CA LEU A 105 4.91 5.59 -4.03
C LEU A 105 4.18 6.30 -2.88
N GLY A 106 3.05 5.77 -2.45
CA GLY A 106 2.23 6.36 -1.37
C GLY A 106 1.03 7.18 -1.86
N GLY A 107 0.81 7.27 -3.17
CA GLY A 107 -0.32 7.96 -3.79
C GLY A 107 -1.66 7.20 -3.69
N PRO A 108 -2.67 7.64 -4.46
CA PRO A 108 -4.03 7.07 -4.38
C PRO A 108 -4.11 5.58 -4.67
N ILE A 109 -3.34 5.06 -5.64
CA ILE A 109 -3.35 3.64 -6.01
C ILE A 109 -2.72 2.79 -4.90
N ASN A 110 -1.58 3.24 -4.35
CA ASN A 110 -0.96 2.61 -3.19
C ASN A 110 -1.93 2.56 -1.99
N LYS A 111 -2.64 3.66 -1.70
CA LYS A 111 -3.61 3.71 -0.60
C LYS A 111 -4.78 2.74 -0.84
N ALA A 112 -5.31 2.68 -2.07
CA ALA A 112 -6.36 1.74 -2.43
C ALA A 112 -5.90 0.28 -2.27
N ALA A 113 -4.69 -0.06 -2.75
CA ALA A 113 -4.07 -1.37 -2.52
C ALA A 113 -3.91 -1.68 -1.03
N GLY A 114 -3.56 -0.66 -0.22
CA GLY A 114 -3.49 -0.77 1.23
C GLY A 114 -4.81 -1.15 1.86
N PHE A 115 -5.89 -0.50 1.47
CA PHE A 115 -7.22 -0.80 1.98
C PHE A 115 -7.65 -2.23 1.65
N VAL A 116 -7.41 -2.68 0.42
CA VAL A 116 -7.69 -4.07 0.01
C VAL A 116 -6.85 -5.06 0.82
N ALA A 117 -5.56 -4.83 0.94
CA ALA A 117 -4.66 -5.71 1.68
C ALA A 117 -5.02 -5.78 3.18
N PHE A 118 -5.38 -4.65 3.80
CA PHE A 118 -5.80 -4.61 5.19
C PHE A 118 -7.13 -5.31 5.43
N SER A 119 -8.09 -5.19 4.50
CA SER A 119 -9.35 -5.94 4.57
C SER A 119 -9.07 -7.45 4.64
N PHE A 120 -8.28 -7.98 3.71
CA PHE A 120 -7.97 -9.41 3.69
C PHE A 120 -7.16 -9.87 4.90
N THR A 121 -6.24 -9.03 5.38
CA THR A 121 -5.42 -9.34 6.56
C THR A 121 -6.28 -9.35 7.84
N THR A 122 -7.18 -8.39 7.99
CA THR A 122 -8.10 -8.32 9.13
C THR A 122 -9.06 -9.51 9.15
N ASP A 123 -9.53 -9.94 7.99
CA ASP A 123 -10.42 -11.09 7.85
C ASP A 123 -9.67 -12.44 7.82
N HIS A 124 -8.36 -12.44 8.03
CA HIS A 124 -7.48 -13.62 7.98
C HIS A 124 -7.59 -14.42 6.67
N VAL A 125 -7.86 -13.75 5.55
CA VAL A 125 -7.95 -14.37 4.22
C VAL A 125 -6.57 -14.48 3.57
N LEU A 126 -5.85 -13.35 3.51
CA LEU A 126 -4.50 -13.27 2.96
C LEU A 126 -3.63 -12.34 3.81
N PRO A 127 -2.35 -12.70 4.01
CA PRO A 127 -1.40 -11.89 4.75
C PRO A 127 -1.02 -10.61 3.98
N VAL A 128 -0.59 -9.59 4.70
CA VAL A 128 -0.16 -8.30 4.14
C VAL A 128 1.26 -8.33 3.54
N THR A 129 1.93 -9.46 3.57
CA THR A 129 3.35 -9.67 3.21
C THR A 129 3.76 -8.96 1.92
N ALA A 130 3.05 -9.21 0.83
CA ALA A 130 3.39 -8.65 -0.48
C ALA A 130 3.38 -7.13 -0.48
N ARG A 131 2.39 -6.52 0.17
CA ARG A 131 2.29 -5.07 0.30
C ARG A 131 3.42 -4.48 1.13
N SER A 132 3.71 -5.09 2.29
CA SER A 132 4.74 -4.60 3.20
C SER A 132 6.14 -4.61 2.54
N ILE A 133 6.46 -5.65 1.80
CA ILE A 133 7.70 -5.76 1.02
C ILE A 133 7.72 -4.73 -0.12
N ALA A 134 6.61 -4.57 -0.85
CA ALA A 134 6.52 -3.64 -1.97
C ALA A 134 6.69 -2.16 -1.59
N ILE A 135 6.42 -1.78 -0.35
CA ILE A 135 6.64 -0.43 0.17
C ILE A 135 8.14 -0.12 0.29
N VAL A 136 8.93 -1.06 0.76
CA VAL A 136 10.35 -0.82 1.11
C VAL A 136 11.31 -1.05 -0.07
N ILE A 137 10.93 -1.85 -1.07
CA ILE A 137 11.78 -2.15 -2.23
C ILE A 137 12.14 -0.91 -3.06
N PRO A 138 11.20 -0.03 -3.48
CA PRO A 138 11.52 1.12 -4.32
C PRO A 138 12.61 2.03 -3.74
N PRO A 139 12.48 2.53 -2.49
CA PRO A 139 13.48 3.43 -1.92
C PRO A 139 14.81 2.74 -1.64
N ILE A 140 14.82 1.45 -1.24
CA ILE A 140 16.08 0.69 -1.06
C ILE A 140 16.76 0.47 -2.40
N GLY A 141 16.03 0.04 -3.43
CA GLY A 141 16.58 -0.26 -4.73
C GLY A 141 17.13 0.97 -5.45
N LEU A 142 16.40 2.09 -5.42
CA LEU A 142 16.87 3.35 -6.01
C LEU A 142 18.05 3.94 -5.23
N GLY A 143 18.03 3.87 -3.90
CA GLY A 143 19.15 4.25 -3.08
C GLY A 143 20.39 3.40 -3.35
N LEU A 144 20.23 2.08 -3.47
CA LEU A 144 21.31 1.16 -3.84
C LEU A 144 21.86 1.50 -5.24
N ALA A 145 20.99 1.85 -6.20
CA ALA A 145 21.41 2.26 -7.54
C ALA A 145 22.39 3.43 -7.53
N THR A 146 22.19 4.43 -6.67
CA THR A 146 23.11 5.58 -6.54
C THR A 146 24.49 5.20 -5.96
N ILE A 147 24.58 4.07 -5.27
CA ILE A 147 25.85 3.58 -4.72
C ILE A 147 26.64 2.77 -5.76
N ILE A 148 25.91 1.98 -6.58
CA ILE A 148 26.53 1.00 -7.47
C ILE A 148 26.73 1.52 -8.91
N ASP A 149 26.06 2.59 -9.34
CA ASP A 149 26.07 3.08 -10.72
C ASP A 149 27.50 3.31 -11.25
N ARG A 150 28.32 4.04 -10.50
CA ARG A 150 29.70 4.32 -10.87
C ARG A 150 30.55 3.06 -10.90
N ARG A 151 30.32 2.12 -9.97
CA ARG A 151 31.12 0.86 -9.92
C ARG A 151 30.79 -0.04 -11.11
N LEU A 152 29.54 -0.08 -11.55
CA LEU A 152 29.08 -0.94 -12.64
C LEU A 152 29.34 -0.34 -14.02
N THR A 153 29.24 0.99 -14.16
CA THR A 153 29.25 1.64 -15.49
C THR A 153 30.44 2.56 -15.73
N GLY A 154 31.26 2.82 -14.71
CA GLY A 154 32.35 3.79 -14.72
C GLY A 154 31.87 5.25 -14.70
N LYS A 155 30.56 5.51 -14.71
CA LYS A 155 29.96 6.84 -14.79
C LYS A 155 28.94 7.06 -13.68
N ARG A 156 28.75 8.31 -13.29
CA ARG A 156 27.60 8.71 -12.47
C ARG A 156 26.41 8.88 -13.40
N LEU A 157 25.31 8.19 -13.12
CA LEU A 157 24.10 8.17 -13.94
C LEU A 157 22.93 8.94 -13.34
N PHE A 158 23.09 9.48 -12.15
CA PHE A 158 22.08 10.28 -11.45
C PHE A 158 22.56 11.72 -11.30
N ASN A 159 21.62 12.67 -11.24
CA ASN A 159 21.93 14.05 -10.92
C ASN A 159 22.56 14.17 -9.53
N ALA A 160 23.39 15.17 -9.31
CA ALA A 160 24.14 15.36 -8.07
C ALA A 160 23.27 15.32 -6.82
N GLN A 161 22.08 15.89 -6.90
CA GLN A 161 21.10 15.95 -5.81
C GLN A 161 20.53 14.60 -5.42
N LEU A 162 20.47 13.61 -6.33
CA LEU A 162 19.90 12.30 -6.05
C LEU A 162 20.80 11.38 -5.24
N TYR A 163 22.13 11.61 -5.22
CA TYR A 163 23.05 10.79 -4.42
C TYR A 163 22.80 10.90 -2.90
N PRO A 164 22.71 12.11 -2.31
CA PRO A 164 22.32 12.21 -0.91
C PRO A 164 20.89 11.74 -0.66
N GLN A 165 19.96 12.04 -1.58
CA GLN A 165 18.56 11.59 -1.47
C GLN A 165 18.45 10.06 -1.50
N GLY A 166 19.30 9.34 -2.23
CA GLY A 166 19.33 7.89 -2.22
C GLY A 166 19.62 7.29 -0.85
N LYS A 167 20.56 7.87 -0.10
CA LYS A 167 20.82 7.45 1.29
C LYS A 167 19.62 7.72 2.21
N THR A 168 19.01 8.89 2.07
CA THR A 168 17.80 9.25 2.83
C THR A 168 16.63 8.32 2.48
N ALA A 169 16.44 7.99 1.19
CA ALA A 169 15.42 7.06 0.75
C ALA A 169 15.58 5.67 1.38
N MET A 170 16.82 5.14 1.42
CA MET A 170 17.10 3.88 2.08
C MET A 170 16.79 3.92 3.58
N PHE A 171 17.13 5.03 4.26
CA PHE A 171 16.80 5.20 5.67
C PHE A 171 15.29 5.24 5.89
N LEU A 172 14.55 6.01 5.07
CA LEU A 172 13.09 6.10 5.14
C LEU A 172 12.41 4.74 4.88
N ALA A 173 13.00 3.90 4.04
CA ALA A 173 12.49 2.55 3.79
C ALA A 173 12.43 1.70 5.08
N PHE A 174 13.43 1.81 5.97
CA PHE A 174 13.39 1.13 7.27
C PHE A 174 12.27 1.64 8.19
N MET A 175 11.79 2.86 7.95
CA MET A 175 10.60 3.42 8.61
C MET A 175 9.28 3.03 7.91
N GLY A 176 9.31 2.18 6.87
CA GLY A 176 8.13 1.79 6.11
C GLY A 176 7.62 2.89 5.16
N ILE A 177 8.48 3.81 4.73
CA ILE A 177 8.11 4.99 3.93
C ILE A 177 8.63 4.81 2.51
N SER A 178 7.71 4.71 1.54
CA SER A 178 8.04 4.58 0.10
C SER A 178 8.33 5.92 -0.57
N GLU A 179 7.84 7.02 -0.01
CA GLU A 179 7.90 8.37 -0.55
C GLU A 179 9.34 8.87 -0.76
N GLY A 180 10.32 8.28 -0.08
CA GLY A 180 11.74 8.55 -0.33
C GLY A 180 12.19 8.26 -1.77
N ALA A 181 11.44 7.46 -2.52
CA ALA A 181 11.69 7.16 -3.93
C ALA A 181 11.11 8.20 -4.90
N ILE A 182 10.23 9.11 -4.45
CA ILE A 182 9.55 10.10 -5.29
C ILE A 182 10.51 10.98 -6.10
N PRO A 183 11.62 11.52 -5.53
CA PRO A 183 12.53 12.36 -6.30
C PRO A 183 13.11 11.67 -7.54
N PHE A 184 13.35 10.36 -7.45
CA PHE A 184 13.84 9.55 -8.58
C PHE A 184 12.77 9.34 -9.65
N ALA A 185 11.52 9.12 -9.23
CA ALA A 185 10.39 8.96 -10.13
C ALA A 185 10.07 10.27 -10.87
N LEU A 186 10.21 11.43 -10.21
CA LEU A 186 9.99 12.74 -10.82
C LEU A 186 11.09 13.12 -11.80
N GLU A 187 12.36 12.81 -11.46
CA GLU A 187 13.49 13.14 -12.33
C GLU A 187 13.51 12.29 -13.60
N SER A 188 13.20 11.01 -13.51
CA SER A 188 13.17 10.12 -14.69
C SER A 188 12.13 9.01 -14.53
N PRO A 189 10.83 9.31 -14.76
CA PRO A 189 9.76 8.33 -14.55
C PRO A 189 9.91 7.10 -15.44
N ILE A 190 10.40 7.27 -16.66
CA ILE A 190 10.57 6.17 -17.65
C ILE A 190 11.61 5.14 -17.16
N THR A 191 12.60 5.55 -16.39
CA THR A 191 13.63 4.62 -15.87
C THR A 191 13.30 4.13 -14.47
N ALA A 192 12.81 5.00 -13.60
CA ALA A 192 12.57 4.68 -12.21
C ALA A 192 11.32 3.78 -12.01
N ILE A 193 10.16 4.22 -12.55
CA ILE A 193 8.89 3.53 -12.31
C ILE A 193 8.92 2.06 -12.76
N PRO A 194 9.28 1.72 -14.01
CA PRO A 194 9.33 0.31 -14.40
C PRO A 194 10.31 -0.51 -13.56
N SER A 195 11.45 0.09 -13.19
CA SER A 195 12.49 -0.62 -12.44
C SER A 195 12.02 -1.04 -11.06
N TYR A 196 11.46 -0.12 -10.28
CA TYR A 196 11.00 -0.46 -8.96
C TYR A 196 9.69 -1.27 -8.95
N MET A 197 8.84 -1.10 -9.95
CA MET A 197 7.65 -1.95 -10.10
C MET A 197 8.04 -3.41 -10.32
N VAL A 198 8.95 -3.67 -11.26
CA VAL A 198 9.43 -5.03 -11.50
C VAL A 198 10.11 -5.60 -10.25
N GLY A 199 10.99 -4.83 -9.60
CA GLY A 199 11.62 -5.24 -8.36
C GLY A 199 10.61 -5.55 -7.24
N ALA A 200 9.61 -4.69 -7.04
CA ALA A 200 8.57 -4.90 -6.04
C ALA A 200 7.74 -6.15 -6.34
N ILE A 201 7.30 -6.34 -7.58
CA ILE A 201 6.54 -7.52 -7.99
C ILE A 201 7.35 -8.80 -7.74
N VAL A 202 8.57 -8.87 -8.27
CA VAL A 202 9.40 -10.08 -8.19
C VAL A 202 9.79 -10.38 -6.73
N GLY A 203 10.28 -9.38 -6.00
CA GLY A 203 10.72 -9.57 -4.61
C GLY A 203 9.58 -9.97 -3.67
N SER A 204 8.42 -9.30 -3.79
CA SER A 204 7.25 -9.62 -2.97
C SER A 204 6.67 -10.99 -3.30
N THR A 205 6.54 -11.32 -4.59
CA THR A 205 5.98 -12.61 -5.02
C THR A 205 6.91 -13.76 -4.63
N ALA A 206 8.22 -13.60 -4.79
CA ALA A 206 9.20 -14.60 -4.38
C ALA A 206 9.13 -14.86 -2.85
N ALA A 207 9.02 -13.81 -2.04
CA ALA A 207 8.90 -13.97 -0.59
C ALA A 207 7.61 -14.70 -0.20
N VAL A 208 6.48 -14.37 -0.81
CA VAL A 208 5.20 -15.04 -0.57
C VAL A 208 5.28 -16.50 -1.01
N TRP A 209 5.82 -16.77 -2.19
CA TRP A 209 5.98 -18.12 -2.72
C TRP A 209 6.86 -19.01 -1.83
N LEU A 210 7.91 -18.44 -1.26
CA LEU A 210 8.83 -19.14 -0.35
C LEU A 210 8.32 -19.19 1.11
N GLY A 211 7.10 -18.73 1.37
CA GLY A 211 6.42 -18.91 2.65
C GLY A 211 6.73 -17.82 3.70
N ALA A 212 7.10 -16.62 3.30
CA ALA A 212 7.10 -15.48 4.21
C ALA A 212 5.66 -15.03 4.49
N VAL A 213 5.30 -14.87 5.77
CA VAL A 213 3.95 -14.50 6.18
C VAL A 213 4.01 -13.36 7.20
N GLN A 214 3.28 -12.29 6.91
CA GLN A 214 3.11 -11.15 7.80
C GLN A 214 1.63 -10.79 7.92
N TRP A 215 1.12 -10.85 9.14
CA TRP A 215 -0.26 -10.48 9.46
C TRP A 215 -0.38 -9.07 10.06
N PHE A 216 0.69 -8.54 10.62
CA PHE A 216 0.71 -7.20 11.16
C PHE A 216 0.84 -6.16 10.04
N PRO A 217 -0.10 -5.20 9.87
CA PRO A 217 -0.17 -4.32 8.70
C PRO A 217 0.78 -3.11 8.80
N GLU A 218 2.06 -3.37 9.02
CA GLU A 218 3.13 -2.37 9.13
C GLU A 218 4.34 -2.81 8.34
N SER A 219 5.03 -1.88 7.68
CA SER A 219 6.19 -2.18 6.80
C SER A 219 7.53 -1.82 7.42
N ALA A 220 7.52 -1.09 8.54
CA ALA A 220 8.72 -0.62 9.19
C ALA A 220 9.49 -1.73 9.91
N ILE A 221 10.78 -1.48 10.16
CA ILE A 221 11.72 -2.44 10.75
C ILE A 221 11.25 -3.04 12.08
N TRP A 222 10.48 -2.32 12.90
CA TRP A 222 9.94 -2.83 14.15
C TRP A 222 8.85 -3.89 13.99
N ALA A 223 8.24 -4.00 12.80
CA ALA A 223 7.29 -5.07 12.50
C ALA A 223 7.98 -6.35 12.00
N TRP A 224 9.24 -6.28 11.56
CA TRP A 224 9.95 -7.43 10.99
C TRP A 224 10.12 -8.61 11.95
N PRO A 225 10.32 -8.42 13.28
CA PRO A 225 10.35 -9.54 14.22
C PRO A 225 9.05 -10.35 14.31
N LEU A 226 7.92 -9.78 13.84
CA LEU A 226 6.60 -10.42 13.82
C LEU A 226 6.34 -11.23 12.54
N VAL A 227 7.30 -11.22 11.61
CA VAL A 227 7.17 -11.94 10.33
C VAL A 227 7.57 -13.40 10.52
N THR A 228 6.72 -14.30 10.06
CA THR A 228 7.10 -15.71 9.93
C THR A 228 8.08 -15.86 8.76
N ASN A 229 9.15 -16.63 8.95
CA ASN A 229 10.24 -16.79 7.96
C ASN A 229 10.91 -15.45 7.60
N LEU A 230 11.37 -14.72 8.60
CA LEU A 230 12.05 -13.43 8.43
C LEU A 230 13.20 -13.50 7.41
N GLY A 231 13.99 -14.59 7.38
CA GLY A 231 15.06 -14.76 6.41
C GLY A 231 14.59 -14.72 4.95
N VAL A 232 13.45 -15.37 4.66
CA VAL A 232 12.82 -15.36 3.34
C VAL A 232 12.25 -13.97 3.01
N TYR A 233 11.65 -13.32 3.99
CA TYR A 233 11.15 -11.95 3.86
C TYR A 233 12.26 -10.97 3.49
N MET A 234 13.39 -11.02 4.21
CA MET A 234 14.57 -10.21 3.93
C MET A 234 15.20 -10.53 2.58
N ALA A 235 15.25 -11.82 2.21
CA ALA A 235 15.72 -12.24 0.88
C ALA A 235 14.85 -11.69 -0.24
N GLY A 236 13.52 -11.64 -0.06
CA GLY A 236 12.60 -11.02 -1.00
C GLY A 236 12.83 -9.52 -1.16
N ILE A 237 13.03 -8.78 -0.05
CA ILE A 237 13.39 -7.36 -0.09
C ILE A 237 14.72 -7.17 -0.83
N ALA A 238 15.74 -7.94 -0.48
CA ALA A 238 17.07 -7.85 -1.11
C ALA A 238 17.01 -8.14 -2.61
N LEU A 239 16.31 -9.21 -3.01
CA LEU A 239 16.11 -9.57 -4.41
C LEU A 239 15.43 -8.44 -5.18
N GLY A 240 14.31 -7.93 -4.68
CA GLY A 240 13.57 -6.84 -5.31
C GLY A 240 14.39 -5.56 -5.41
N ALA A 241 15.13 -5.20 -4.35
CA ALA A 241 15.99 -4.02 -4.32
C ALA A 241 17.15 -4.14 -5.33
N VAL A 242 17.79 -5.30 -5.43
CA VAL A 242 18.87 -5.55 -6.40
C VAL A 242 18.32 -5.47 -7.83
N ILE A 243 17.18 -6.10 -8.12
CA ILE A 243 16.53 -6.01 -9.44
C ILE A 243 16.21 -4.56 -9.79
N THR A 244 15.62 -3.80 -8.85
CA THR A 244 15.35 -2.36 -9.03
C THR A 244 16.64 -1.60 -9.37
N ALA A 245 17.69 -1.80 -8.57
CA ALA A 245 18.95 -1.09 -8.73
C ALA A 245 19.63 -1.40 -10.08
N LEU A 246 19.72 -2.66 -10.43
CA LEU A 246 20.32 -3.08 -11.70
C LEU A 246 19.51 -2.59 -12.90
N MET A 247 18.20 -2.70 -12.85
CA MET A 247 17.32 -2.31 -13.93
C MET A 247 17.35 -0.79 -14.16
N VAL A 248 17.26 0.02 -13.10
CA VAL A 248 17.33 1.48 -13.25
C VAL A 248 18.69 1.94 -13.77
N VAL A 249 19.79 1.37 -13.26
CA VAL A 249 21.15 1.68 -13.76
C VAL A 249 21.28 1.31 -15.24
N PHE A 250 20.79 0.15 -15.64
CA PHE A 250 20.81 -0.30 -17.04
C PHE A 250 19.97 0.62 -17.95
N LEU A 251 18.74 0.94 -17.56
CA LEU A 251 17.86 1.82 -18.34
C LEU A 251 18.46 3.24 -18.48
N ARG A 252 19.00 3.79 -17.39
CA ARG A 252 19.66 5.10 -17.41
C ARG A 252 20.91 5.09 -18.28
N LEU A 253 21.71 4.05 -18.22
CA LEU A 253 22.87 3.89 -19.10
C LEU A 253 22.47 3.84 -20.59
N MET A 254 21.39 3.11 -20.91
CA MET A 254 20.84 3.07 -22.27
C MET A 254 20.37 4.46 -22.73
N MET A 255 19.65 5.19 -21.88
CA MET A 255 19.18 6.54 -22.21
C MET A 255 20.34 7.52 -22.36
N PHE A 256 21.35 7.42 -21.50
CA PHE A 256 22.57 8.22 -21.58
C PHE A 256 23.32 7.99 -22.90
N ARG A 257 23.50 6.72 -23.30
CA ARG A 257 24.15 6.37 -24.58
C ARG A 257 23.37 6.87 -25.80
N LYS A 258 22.03 7.01 -25.69
CA LYS A 258 21.16 7.55 -26.75
C LYS A 258 21.04 9.08 -26.72
N GLY A 259 21.76 9.77 -25.84
CA GLY A 259 21.69 11.24 -25.69
C GLY A 259 20.35 11.76 -25.17
N LYS A 260 19.51 10.87 -24.58
CA LYS A 260 18.19 11.21 -24.04
C LYS A 260 18.19 11.54 -22.57
N LEU A 261 19.29 11.34 -21.88
CA LEU A 261 19.49 11.67 -20.46
C LEU A 261 20.60 12.70 -20.36
N LEU A 262 20.22 13.92 -19.97
CA LEU A 262 21.16 14.97 -19.58
C LEU A 262 21.51 14.76 -18.11
N ILE A 263 22.76 14.56 -17.81
CA ILE A 263 23.27 14.46 -16.44
C ILE A 263 24.07 15.72 -16.22
N ASP A 264 23.68 16.52 -15.23
CA ASP A 264 24.46 17.66 -14.81
C ASP A 264 25.82 17.15 -14.33
N SER A 265 26.85 17.43 -15.14
CA SER A 265 28.24 17.12 -14.77
C SER A 265 28.61 17.94 -13.55
N LEU A 266 28.94 17.28 -12.46
CA LEU A 266 29.68 17.86 -11.35
C LEU A 266 31.09 18.20 -11.78
#